data_3866133c1402ffb3f8c6bba5da5db608
#
_entry.id   3866133c1402ffb3f8c6bba5da5db608
#
_cell.length_a   1.000
_cell.length_b   1.000
_cell.length_c   1.000
_cell.angle_alpha   90.00
_cell.angle_beta   90.00
_cell.angle_gamma   90.00
#
_symmetry.space_group_name_H-M   'P 1'
#
loop_
_entity.id
_entity.type
_entity.pdbx_description
1 polymer ?
#
loop_
_entity_poly.entity_id
_entity_poly.type
_entity_poly.pdbx_seq_one_letter_code
_entity_poly.pdbx_strand_id
1 'polypeptide(L)'
;MRRLPLLFILLIISGCSSSKKDIDIKKEKLLIERTINGSIGWAKDKNLAYLYNIIANDSTFLEVHPGNRIIKGFNEFRKAEEFWMSPDFKAIRYDIRDLKITISQSGDAAWWFCMLDDINEWKGEPANWENARWTGVLEKREGRWVIVQQHFSFAQE
;
A
#
# COMPACT_ATOMS: atom_id res chain seq x y z
N MET A 1 74.19 -6.99 -14.93
CA MET A 1 72.86 -7.57 -15.30
C MET A 1 71.97 -7.54 -14.05
N ARG A 2 71.10 -6.54 -13.98
CA ARG A 2 70.17 -6.37 -12.83
C ARG A 2 68.89 -7.10 -13.19
N ARG A 3 68.51 -8.12 -12.40
CA ARG A 3 67.23 -8.83 -12.50
C ARG A 3 66.15 -8.06 -11.73
N LEU A 4 65.14 -7.59 -12.44
CA LEU A 4 63.98 -6.91 -11.90
C LEU A 4 62.99 -7.98 -11.36
N PRO A 5 62.48 -7.90 -10.11
CA PRO A 5 61.51 -8.85 -9.63
C PRO A 5 60.10 -8.47 -10.17
N LEU A 6 59.45 -9.47 -10.75
CA LEU A 6 58.08 -9.35 -11.23
C LEU A 6 57.13 -9.40 -10.02
N LEU A 7 56.50 -8.27 -9.69
CA LEU A 7 55.53 -8.16 -8.63
C LEU A 7 54.16 -8.67 -9.14
N PHE A 8 53.74 -9.84 -8.71
CA PHE A 8 52.42 -10.38 -8.99
C PHE A 8 51.40 -9.68 -8.05
N ILE A 9 50.59 -8.77 -8.62
CA ILE A 9 49.44 -8.18 -7.91
C ILE A 9 48.30 -9.16 -8.00
N LEU A 10 47.97 -9.82 -6.89
CA LEU A 10 46.80 -10.69 -6.74
C LEU A 10 45.57 -9.81 -6.51
N LEU A 11 44.73 -9.61 -7.55
CA LEU A 11 43.44 -8.96 -7.43
C LEU A 11 42.48 -9.92 -6.73
N ILE A 12 42.20 -9.66 -5.45
CA ILE A 12 41.13 -10.33 -4.70
C ILE A 12 39.82 -9.70 -5.13
N ILE A 13 39.06 -10.34 -6.00
CA ILE A 13 37.70 -9.98 -6.34
C ILE A 13 36.83 -10.48 -5.19
N SER A 14 36.52 -9.58 -4.23
CA SER A 14 35.50 -9.82 -3.20
C SER A 14 34.13 -9.83 -3.89
N GLY A 15 33.70 -11.01 -4.30
CA GLY A 15 32.33 -11.22 -4.75
C GLY A 15 31.37 -10.96 -3.60
N CYS A 16 30.66 -9.83 -3.63
CA CYS A 16 29.48 -9.63 -2.78
C CYS A 16 28.42 -10.67 -3.14
N SER A 17 28.45 -11.81 -2.47
CA SER A 17 27.33 -12.76 -2.47
C SER A 17 26.18 -12.11 -1.70
N SER A 18 25.28 -11.44 -2.41
CA SER A 18 23.99 -11.02 -1.86
C SER A 18 23.20 -12.28 -1.55
N SER A 19 23.22 -12.71 -0.27
CA SER A 19 22.36 -13.76 0.23
C SER A 19 20.91 -13.34 -0.04
N LYS A 20 20.26 -13.98 -1.03
CA LYS A 20 18.80 -13.86 -1.20
C LYS A 20 18.17 -14.30 0.10
N LYS A 21 17.61 -13.34 0.84
CA LYS A 21 16.81 -13.61 2.02
C LYS A 21 15.62 -14.44 1.53
N ASP A 22 15.48 -15.67 1.99
CA ASP A 22 14.29 -16.47 1.71
C ASP A 22 13.07 -15.72 2.22
N ILE A 23 12.22 -15.29 1.29
CA ILE A 23 11.01 -14.51 1.59
C ILE A 23 9.91 -15.53 1.87
N ASP A 24 9.37 -15.53 3.09
CA ASP A 24 8.16 -16.28 3.41
C ASP A 24 6.95 -15.61 2.75
N ILE A 25 6.68 -15.99 1.50
CA ILE A 25 5.61 -15.44 0.67
C ILE A 25 4.24 -15.54 1.37
N LYS A 26 3.98 -16.62 2.11
CA LYS A 26 2.70 -16.80 2.82
C LYS A 26 2.53 -15.78 3.93
N LYS A 27 3.58 -15.58 4.73
CA LYS A 27 3.61 -14.58 5.79
C LYS A 27 3.47 -13.16 5.23
N GLU A 28 4.20 -12.84 4.16
CA GLU A 28 4.15 -11.51 3.54
C GLU A 28 2.76 -11.23 2.97
N LYS A 29 2.11 -12.18 2.30
CA LYS A 29 0.73 -12.02 1.82
C LYS A 29 -0.26 -11.73 2.94
N LEU A 30 -0.15 -12.41 4.09
CA LEU A 30 -1.01 -12.14 5.25
C LEU A 30 -0.80 -10.71 5.81
N LEU A 31 0.45 -10.23 5.83
CA LEU A 31 0.73 -8.86 6.27
C LEU A 31 0.16 -7.84 5.29
N ILE A 32 0.31 -8.06 3.99
CA ILE A 32 -0.24 -7.20 2.95
C ILE A 32 -1.78 -7.18 3.02
N GLU A 33 -2.42 -8.34 3.14
CA GLU A 33 -3.87 -8.46 3.28
C GLU A 33 -4.39 -7.68 4.50
N ARG A 34 -3.70 -7.74 5.64
CA ARG A 34 -4.03 -6.94 6.83
C ARG A 34 -3.90 -5.44 6.56
N THR A 35 -2.88 -5.02 5.83
CA THR A 35 -2.68 -3.62 5.45
C THR A 35 -3.82 -3.13 4.55
N ILE A 36 -4.20 -3.93 3.54
CA ILE A 36 -5.30 -3.61 2.62
C ILE A 36 -6.63 -3.50 3.40
N ASN A 37 -6.98 -4.52 4.18
CA ASN A 37 -8.19 -4.50 5.02
C ASN A 37 -8.21 -3.33 5.98
N GLY A 38 -7.06 -3.05 6.60
CA GLY A 38 -6.92 -1.95 7.56
C GLY A 38 -7.15 -0.57 6.94
N SER A 39 -6.81 -0.39 5.66
CA SER A 39 -6.94 0.90 4.97
C SER A 39 -8.40 1.29 4.64
N ILE A 40 -9.33 0.36 4.78
CA ILE A 40 -10.78 0.61 4.78
C ILE A 40 -11.36 0.47 6.20
N GLY A 41 -11.00 -0.59 6.92
CA GLY A 41 -11.59 -0.93 8.21
C GLY A 41 -11.34 0.08 9.34
N TRP A 42 -10.28 0.91 9.25
CA TRP A 42 -9.96 1.95 10.22
C TRP A 42 -11.11 2.92 10.47
N ALA A 43 -11.94 3.16 9.43
CA ALA A 43 -12.99 4.17 9.43
C ALA A 43 -14.10 3.85 10.44
N LYS A 44 -14.33 2.57 10.74
CA LYS A 44 -15.33 2.13 11.72
C LYS A 44 -15.04 2.65 13.13
N ASP A 45 -13.77 2.60 13.54
CA ASP A 45 -13.31 3.05 14.84
C ASP A 45 -12.68 4.46 14.77
N LYS A 46 -12.68 5.08 13.59
CA LYS A 46 -12.05 6.38 13.30
C LYS A 46 -10.59 6.45 13.75
N ASN A 47 -9.84 5.34 13.60
CA ASN A 47 -8.46 5.24 14.06
C ASN A 47 -7.48 5.81 13.02
N LEU A 48 -7.37 7.13 12.95
CA LEU A 48 -6.45 7.83 12.04
C LEU A 48 -4.98 7.43 12.26
N ALA A 49 -4.57 7.21 13.52
CA ALA A 49 -3.20 6.80 13.81
C ALA A 49 -2.86 5.46 13.16
N TYR A 50 -3.80 4.51 13.16
CA TYR A 50 -3.64 3.24 12.47
C TYR A 50 -3.56 3.45 10.95
N LEU A 51 -4.49 4.21 10.35
CA LEU A 51 -4.48 4.52 8.92
C LEU A 51 -3.13 5.11 8.49
N TYR A 52 -2.63 6.10 9.21
CA TYR A 52 -1.37 6.77 8.85
C TYR A 52 -0.12 5.91 9.02
N ASN A 53 -0.21 4.82 9.78
CA ASN A 53 0.87 3.83 9.87
C ASN A 53 0.93 2.86 8.69
N ILE A 54 -0.15 2.74 7.91
CA ILE A 54 -0.27 1.76 6.82
C ILE A 54 -0.34 2.39 5.44
N ILE A 55 -0.34 3.72 5.32
CA ILE A 55 -0.19 4.45 4.07
C ILE A 55 1.11 5.24 4.05
N ALA A 56 1.63 5.57 2.86
CA ALA A 56 2.81 6.42 2.74
C ALA A 56 2.47 7.83 3.21
N ASN A 57 3.20 8.31 4.22
CA ASN A 57 2.99 9.62 4.84
C ASN A 57 3.93 10.69 4.28
N ASP A 58 4.19 10.64 2.97
CA ASP A 58 5.06 11.55 2.25
C ASP A 58 4.46 11.97 0.89
N SER A 59 5.24 12.63 0.06
CA SER A 59 4.82 13.12 -1.26
C SER A 59 4.61 12.01 -2.30
N THR A 60 5.01 10.78 -2.03
CA THR A 60 4.87 9.65 -2.97
C THR A 60 3.47 9.04 -2.96
N PHE A 61 2.68 9.30 -1.91
CA PHE A 61 1.31 8.79 -1.85
C PHE A 61 0.45 9.30 -3.01
N LEU A 62 -0.28 8.40 -3.64
CA LEU A 62 -1.21 8.72 -4.73
C LEU A 62 -2.52 7.97 -4.53
N GLU A 63 -3.63 8.70 -4.56
CA GLU A 63 -4.96 8.09 -4.56
C GLU A 63 -5.81 8.63 -5.70
N VAL A 64 -6.39 7.71 -6.47
CA VAL A 64 -7.28 8.04 -7.58
C VAL A 64 -8.68 7.57 -7.24
N HIS A 65 -9.63 8.48 -7.24
CA HIS A 65 -11.04 8.20 -7.00
C HIS A 65 -11.81 8.05 -8.31
N PRO A 66 -13.01 7.47 -8.29
CA PRO A 66 -13.94 7.57 -9.40
C PRO A 66 -14.19 9.05 -9.78
N GLY A 67 -14.30 9.33 -11.07
CA GLY A 67 -14.41 10.70 -11.59
C GLY A 67 -13.05 11.39 -11.68
N ASN A 68 -13.01 12.68 -11.33
CA ASN A 68 -11.84 13.53 -11.58
C ASN A 68 -10.97 13.79 -10.34
N ARG A 69 -11.29 13.20 -9.21
CA ARG A 69 -10.55 13.47 -7.97
C ARG A 69 -9.27 12.63 -7.93
N ILE A 70 -8.13 13.30 -7.83
CA ILE A 70 -6.80 12.71 -7.66
C ILE A 70 -6.14 13.40 -6.47
N ILE A 71 -5.70 12.62 -5.49
CA ILE A 71 -5.01 13.07 -4.28
C ILE A 71 -3.52 12.79 -4.46
N LYS A 72 -2.69 13.82 -4.36
CA LYS A 72 -1.23 13.75 -4.55
C LYS A 72 -0.52 14.10 -3.26
N GLY A 73 0.09 13.09 -2.65
CA GLY A 73 0.83 13.21 -1.41
C GLY A 73 -0.04 13.19 -0.16
N PHE A 74 0.59 12.83 0.96
CA PHE A 74 -0.05 12.66 2.25
C PHE A 74 -0.71 13.93 2.78
N ASN A 75 -0.08 15.10 2.55
CA ASN A 75 -0.64 16.37 3.02
C ASN A 75 -1.99 16.71 2.37
N GLU A 76 -2.18 16.30 1.11
CA GLU A 76 -3.49 16.47 0.44
C GLU A 76 -4.50 15.44 0.95
N PHE A 77 -4.07 14.19 1.16
CA PHE A 77 -4.88 13.14 1.74
C PHE A 77 -5.46 13.53 3.10
N ARG A 78 -4.66 14.10 3.98
CA ARG A 78 -5.08 14.55 5.30
C ARG A 78 -6.17 15.62 5.31
N LYS A 79 -6.37 16.36 4.23
CA LYS A 79 -7.44 17.36 4.15
C LYS A 79 -8.85 16.76 4.29
N ALA A 80 -8.99 15.44 4.11
CA ALA A 80 -10.24 14.73 4.34
C ALA A 80 -10.49 14.32 5.82
N GLU A 81 -9.54 14.58 6.73
CA GLU A 81 -9.67 14.22 8.16
C GLU A 81 -10.95 14.79 8.78
N GLU A 82 -11.26 16.07 8.50
CA GLU A 82 -12.46 16.73 9.03
C GLU A 82 -13.75 15.98 8.62
N PHE A 83 -13.82 15.56 7.36
CA PHE A 83 -14.94 14.77 6.86
C PHE A 83 -15.01 13.41 7.57
N TRP A 84 -13.91 12.67 7.61
CA TRP A 84 -13.91 11.32 8.19
C TRP A 84 -14.19 11.31 9.69
N MET A 85 -13.69 12.33 10.41
CA MET A 85 -13.89 12.46 11.85
C MET A 85 -15.23 13.09 12.24
N SER A 86 -15.98 13.63 11.26
CA SER A 86 -17.31 14.16 11.50
C SER A 86 -18.24 13.10 12.12
N PRO A 87 -19.07 13.46 13.12
CA PRO A 87 -20.11 12.58 13.63
C PRO A 87 -21.17 12.21 12.59
N ASP A 88 -21.28 13.01 11.52
CA ASP A 88 -22.19 12.77 10.40
C ASP A 88 -21.72 11.65 9.47
N PHE A 89 -20.42 11.32 9.47
CA PHE A 89 -19.86 10.20 8.71
C PHE A 89 -19.82 8.94 9.58
N LYS A 90 -20.43 7.85 9.07
CA LYS A 90 -20.40 6.53 9.70
C LYS A 90 -20.00 5.47 8.69
N ALA A 91 -18.91 4.76 8.96
CA ALA A 91 -18.56 3.54 8.26
C ALA A 91 -19.38 2.38 8.85
N ILE A 92 -20.25 1.78 8.05
CA ILE A 92 -21.19 0.74 8.49
C ILE A 92 -20.52 -0.64 8.37
N ARG A 93 -20.07 -0.99 7.17
CA ARG A 93 -19.38 -2.24 6.86
C ARG A 93 -18.62 -2.11 5.55
N TYR A 94 -17.66 -2.99 5.34
CA TYR A 94 -17.04 -3.18 4.04
C TYR A 94 -16.96 -4.68 3.73
N ASP A 95 -16.83 -5.00 2.44
CA ASP A 95 -16.59 -6.35 1.94
C ASP A 95 -15.56 -6.31 0.82
N ILE A 96 -14.51 -7.12 0.97
CA ILE A 96 -13.44 -7.25 -0.03
C ILE A 96 -13.56 -8.63 -0.66
N ARG A 97 -13.84 -8.67 -1.96
CA ARG A 97 -13.98 -9.88 -2.75
C ARG A 97 -12.89 -9.99 -3.80
N ASP A 98 -12.59 -11.23 -4.21
CA ASP A 98 -11.64 -11.53 -5.29
C ASP A 98 -10.24 -10.93 -5.09
N LEU A 99 -9.78 -10.82 -3.84
CA LEU A 99 -8.48 -10.23 -3.51
C LEU A 99 -7.34 -11.05 -4.13
N LYS A 100 -6.59 -10.42 -5.03
CA LYS A 100 -5.38 -10.96 -5.66
C LYS A 100 -4.19 -10.10 -5.27
N ILE A 101 -3.20 -10.72 -4.63
CA ILE A 101 -1.96 -10.07 -4.20
C ILE A 101 -0.79 -10.68 -4.95
N THR A 102 0.03 -9.84 -5.57
CA THR A 102 1.30 -10.22 -6.21
C THR A 102 2.44 -9.47 -5.53
N ILE A 103 3.51 -10.19 -5.18
CA ILE A 103 4.72 -9.63 -4.56
C ILE A 103 5.83 -9.62 -5.61
N SER A 104 6.63 -8.55 -5.66
CA SER A 104 7.81 -8.44 -6.53
C SER A 104 8.83 -9.54 -6.22
N GLN A 105 9.72 -9.82 -7.17
CA GLN A 105 10.80 -10.79 -6.96
C GLN A 105 11.79 -10.37 -5.86
N SER A 106 11.95 -9.05 -5.66
CA SER A 106 12.76 -8.48 -4.56
C SER A 106 12.09 -8.58 -3.20
N GLY A 107 10.76 -8.75 -3.15
CA GLY A 107 9.99 -8.87 -1.91
C GLY A 107 9.77 -7.56 -1.18
N ASP A 108 10.00 -6.43 -1.83
CA ASP A 108 9.91 -5.08 -1.27
C ASP A 108 8.77 -4.25 -1.85
N ALA A 109 8.13 -4.73 -2.93
CA ALA A 109 6.93 -4.14 -3.51
C ALA A 109 5.86 -5.21 -3.74
N ALA A 110 4.61 -4.79 -3.70
CA ALA A 110 3.46 -5.63 -4.00
C ALA A 110 2.36 -4.80 -4.66
N TRP A 111 1.48 -5.47 -5.39
CA TRP A 111 0.27 -4.85 -5.91
C TRP A 111 -0.92 -5.77 -5.71
N TRP A 112 -2.10 -5.17 -5.69
CA TRP A 112 -3.34 -5.93 -5.54
C TRP A 112 -4.43 -5.47 -6.48
N PHE A 113 -5.40 -6.34 -6.63
CA PHE A 113 -6.72 -6.07 -7.18
C PHE A 113 -7.76 -6.71 -6.28
N CYS A 114 -8.88 -6.04 -6.07
CA CYS A 114 -10.09 -6.63 -5.49
C CYS A 114 -11.35 -5.90 -5.96
N MET A 115 -12.50 -6.50 -5.66
CA MET A 115 -13.80 -5.84 -5.65
C MET A 115 -14.09 -5.38 -4.24
N LEU A 116 -14.57 -4.17 -4.08
CA LEU A 116 -14.87 -3.54 -2.79
C LEU A 116 -16.34 -3.09 -2.75
N ASP A 117 -17.03 -3.47 -1.69
CA ASP A 117 -18.21 -2.76 -1.22
C ASP A 117 -17.83 -2.00 0.05
N ASP A 118 -17.95 -0.68 0.03
CA ASP A 118 -17.69 0.21 1.15
C ASP A 118 -18.99 0.94 1.49
N ILE A 119 -19.67 0.45 2.52
CA ILE A 119 -21.02 0.86 2.90
C ILE A 119 -20.94 1.86 4.02
N ASN A 120 -21.33 3.07 3.72
CA ASN A 120 -21.20 4.22 4.59
C ASN A 120 -22.52 5.01 4.68
N GLU A 121 -22.58 5.90 5.64
CA GLU A 121 -23.65 6.85 5.85
C GLU A 121 -23.10 8.26 6.03
N TRP A 122 -23.71 9.23 5.38
CA TRP A 122 -23.44 10.64 5.58
C TRP A 122 -24.73 11.39 5.92
N LYS A 123 -24.79 11.99 7.12
CA LYS A 123 -25.99 12.71 7.62
C LYS A 123 -27.27 11.87 7.61
N GLY A 124 -27.14 10.57 7.85
CA GLY A 124 -28.26 9.63 7.85
C GLY A 124 -28.61 9.06 6.48
N GLU A 125 -27.99 9.52 5.40
CA GLU A 125 -28.24 9.06 4.04
C GLU A 125 -27.14 8.11 3.58
N PRO A 126 -27.45 7.11 2.71
CA PRO A 126 -26.45 6.20 2.15
C PRO A 126 -25.34 6.95 1.39
N ALA A 127 -24.08 6.59 1.65
CA ALA A 127 -22.91 7.12 1.00
C ALA A 127 -21.99 5.95 0.58
N ASN A 128 -22.53 5.03 -0.22
CA ASN A 128 -21.93 3.75 -0.51
C ASN A 128 -21.07 3.77 -1.77
N TRP A 129 -20.03 2.95 -1.76
CA TRP A 129 -19.39 2.43 -2.95
C TRP A 129 -19.68 0.93 -3.05
N GLU A 130 -20.38 0.52 -4.09
CA GLU A 130 -20.72 -0.87 -4.32
C GLU A 130 -20.09 -1.36 -5.63
N ASN A 131 -19.53 -2.56 -5.62
CA ASN A 131 -18.82 -3.16 -6.75
C ASN A 131 -17.68 -2.27 -7.31
N ALA A 132 -17.02 -1.50 -6.44
CA ALA A 132 -15.85 -0.74 -6.83
C ALA A 132 -14.68 -1.67 -7.16
N ARG A 133 -14.00 -1.43 -8.29
CA ARG A 133 -12.70 -2.03 -8.58
C ARG A 133 -11.64 -1.26 -7.81
N TRP A 134 -10.92 -1.95 -6.95
CA TRP A 134 -9.88 -1.36 -6.13
C TRP A 134 -8.54 -2.02 -6.40
N THR A 135 -7.58 -1.23 -6.84
CA THR A 135 -6.20 -1.64 -7.10
C THR A 135 -5.25 -0.76 -6.33
N GLY A 136 -4.03 -1.23 -6.14
CA GLY A 136 -3.00 -0.38 -5.56
C GLY A 136 -1.64 -1.05 -5.49
N VAL A 137 -0.69 -0.30 -4.96
CA VAL A 137 0.71 -0.68 -4.79
C VAL A 137 1.12 -0.47 -3.34
N LEU A 138 1.84 -1.44 -2.80
CA LEU A 138 2.49 -1.35 -1.49
C LEU A 138 4.00 -1.41 -1.67
N GLU A 139 4.70 -0.71 -0.79
CA GLU A 139 6.15 -0.84 -0.60
C GLU A 139 6.44 -1.33 0.82
N LYS A 140 7.50 -2.09 0.97
CA LYS A 140 8.00 -2.51 2.28
C LYS A 140 8.99 -1.49 2.81
N ARG A 141 8.53 -0.64 3.73
CA ARG A 141 9.32 0.43 4.34
C ARG A 141 9.62 0.09 5.79
N GLU A 142 10.88 0.06 6.17
CA GLU A 142 11.31 -0.27 7.55
C GLU A 142 10.69 -1.58 8.08
N GLY A 143 10.56 -2.57 7.20
CA GLY A 143 9.99 -3.90 7.53
C GLY A 143 8.45 -3.96 7.57
N ARG A 144 7.75 -2.87 7.30
CA ARG A 144 6.28 -2.77 7.25
C ARG A 144 5.78 -2.54 5.83
N TRP A 145 4.66 -3.12 5.50
CA TRP A 145 3.96 -2.83 4.25
C TRP A 145 3.15 -1.55 4.38
N VAL A 146 3.38 -0.60 3.48
CA VAL A 146 2.63 0.65 3.39
C VAL A 146 2.06 0.82 1.99
N ILE A 147 0.83 1.29 1.89
CA ILE A 147 0.19 1.61 0.62
C ILE A 147 0.77 2.92 0.10
N VAL A 148 1.37 2.89 -1.09
CA VAL A 148 1.93 4.07 -1.76
C VAL A 148 1.02 4.60 -2.85
N GLN A 149 0.18 3.72 -3.42
CA GLN A 149 -0.79 4.11 -4.42
C GLN A 149 -2.05 3.27 -4.28
N GLN A 150 -3.22 3.89 -4.49
CA GLN A 150 -4.49 3.18 -4.65
C GLN A 150 -5.40 3.86 -5.66
N HIS A 151 -6.25 3.07 -6.29
CA HIS A 151 -7.17 3.54 -7.32
C HIS A 151 -8.50 2.82 -7.21
N PHE A 152 -9.55 3.60 -7.18
CA PHE A 152 -10.94 3.14 -7.16
C PHE A 152 -11.62 3.52 -8.47
N SER A 153 -12.37 2.60 -9.05
CA SER A 153 -13.18 2.85 -10.24
C SER A 153 -14.43 1.97 -10.26
N PHE A 154 -15.43 2.41 -11.00
CA PHE A 154 -16.62 1.62 -11.30
C PHE A 154 -16.59 1.09 -12.73
N ALA A 155 -17.33 0.02 -13.01
CA ALA A 155 -17.60 -0.38 -14.39
C ALA A 155 -18.44 0.73 -15.07
N GLN A 156 -18.13 1.04 -16.29
CA GLN A 156 -19.05 1.81 -17.14
C GLN A 156 -20.10 0.82 -17.68
N GLU A 157 -21.36 1.23 -17.63
CA GLU A 157 -22.46 0.52 -18.29
C GLU A 157 -22.42 0.76 -19.80
#